data_edf95226f6076589eaef71a14584f9ae
#
_entry.id   edf95226f6076589eaef71a14584f9ae
#
_cell.length_a   1.000
_cell.length_b   1.000
_cell.length_c   1.000
_cell.angle_alpha   90.00
_cell.angle_beta   90.00
_cell.angle_gamma   90.00
#
_symmetry.space_group_name_H-M   'P 1'
#
loop_
_entity.id
_entity.type
_entity.pdbx_description
1 polymer ?
#
loop_
_entity_poly.entity_id
_entity_poly.type
_entity_poly.pdbx_seq_one_letter_code
_entity_poly.pdbx_strand_id
1 'polypeptide(L)'
;MAFKLKGKEEKFFSILEKHAALTYESAEMMERVFKGDISKEEAFLEIDTKEKAADELVSETVERLRKTFITPMDREDIQLLIDQLDTTLDNIKEIMDKMVMYHVGKPSDGAIRMSEIVVKCVKHINKSIGYMGSLKKDHVKVEGRVHQV
;
A
#
# COMPACT_ATOMS: atom_id res chain seq x y z
N MET A 1 18.61 23.31 -10.37
CA MET A 1 17.14 23.15 -10.17
C MET A 1 16.64 21.72 -10.42
N ALA A 2 17.07 21.01 -11.45
CA ALA A 2 16.65 19.63 -11.76
C ALA A 2 16.91 18.60 -10.64
N PHE A 3 18.00 18.73 -9.90
CA PHE A 3 18.35 17.80 -8.80
C PHE A 3 17.39 17.88 -7.60
N LYS A 4 16.85 19.05 -7.28
CA LYS A 4 15.87 19.23 -6.19
C LYS A 4 14.46 18.73 -6.54
N LEU A 5 14.09 18.74 -7.81
CA LEU A 5 12.82 18.22 -8.33
C LEU A 5 12.79 16.69 -8.29
N LYS A 6 13.88 16.03 -8.69
CA LYS A 6 14.02 14.57 -8.71
C LYS A 6 13.80 13.93 -7.32
N GLY A 7 14.35 14.53 -6.25
CA GLY A 7 14.17 14.03 -4.88
C GLY A 7 12.76 14.21 -4.32
N LYS A 8 11.96 15.15 -4.86
CA LYS A 8 10.56 15.34 -4.45
C LYS A 8 9.63 14.32 -5.11
N GLU A 9 9.87 13.99 -6.37
CA GLU A 9 9.11 12.98 -7.11
C GLU A 9 9.34 11.56 -6.56
N GLU A 10 10.59 11.21 -6.27
CA GLU A 10 10.96 9.92 -5.66
C GLU A 10 10.24 9.68 -4.32
N LYS A 11 9.91 10.75 -3.58
CA LYS A 11 9.22 10.66 -2.30
C LYS A 11 7.76 10.22 -2.44
N PHE A 12 7.03 10.61 -3.49
CA PHE A 12 5.66 10.14 -3.71
C PHE A 12 5.62 8.63 -3.95
N PHE A 13 6.51 8.12 -4.81
CA PHE A 13 6.59 6.67 -5.03
C PHE A 13 7.00 5.92 -3.77
N SER A 14 7.94 6.46 -2.97
CA SER A 14 8.34 5.84 -1.71
C SER A 14 7.19 5.76 -0.69
N ILE A 15 6.30 6.76 -0.65
CA ILE A 15 5.12 6.75 0.22
C ILE A 15 4.14 5.66 -0.26
N LEU A 16 3.84 5.62 -1.55
CA LEU A 16 2.95 4.60 -2.14
C LEU A 16 3.50 3.18 -1.92
N GLU A 17 4.80 2.96 -2.11
CA GLU A 17 5.46 1.68 -1.86
C GLU A 17 5.34 1.25 -0.40
N LYS A 18 5.56 2.16 0.54
CA LYS A 18 5.44 1.88 1.98
C LYS A 18 4.00 1.52 2.34
N HIS A 19 3.02 2.28 1.85
CA HIS A 19 1.60 2.00 2.11
C HIS A 19 1.19 0.65 1.53
N ALA A 20 1.56 0.37 0.29
CA ALA A 20 1.27 -0.91 -0.37
C ALA A 20 1.91 -2.10 0.36
N ALA A 21 3.10 -1.93 0.93
CA ALA A 21 3.76 -2.95 1.75
C ALA A 21 2.97 -3.21 3.05
N LEU A 22 2.55 -2.16 3.76
CA LEU A 22 1.72 -2.30 4.97
C LEU A 22 0.40 -3.00 4.67
N THR A 23 -0.26 -2.66 3.56
CA THR A 23 -1.50 -3.31 3.11
C THR A 23 -1.27 -4.79 2.80
N TYR A 24 -0.17 -5.12 2.11
CA TYR A 24 0.17 -6.50 1.77
C TYR A 24 0.47 -7.34 3.02
N GLU A 25 1.28 -6.84 3.94
CA GLU A 25 1.58 -7.50 5.21
C GLU A 25 0.31 -7.75 6.04
N SER A 26 -0.62 -6.78 6.07
CA SER A 26 -1.89 -6.91 6.78
C SER A 26 -2.79 -7.97 6.14
N ALA A 27 -2.80 -8.07 4.82
CA ALA A 27 -3.53 -9.12 4.11
C ALA A 27 -2.97 -10.53 4.40
N GLU A 28 -1.63 -10.67 4.44
CA GLU A 28 -0.98 -11.93 4.83
C GLU A 28 -1.30 -12.33 6.27
N MET A 29 -1.35 -11.37 7.18
CA MET A 29 -1.73 -11.63 8.58
C MET A 29 -3.18 -12.10 8.69
N MET A 30 -4.12 -11.46 7.98
CA MET A 30 -5.52 -11.89 7.93
C MET A 30 -5.64 -13.33 7.40
N GLU A 31 -4.94 -13.68 6.33
CA GLU A 31 -4.92 -15.04 5.77
C GLU A 31 -4.41 -16.06 6.82
N ARG A 32 -3.32 -15.76 7.53
CA ARG A 32 -2.76 -16.62 8.57
C ARG A 32 -3.74 -16.84 9.74
N VAL A 33 -4.49 -15.81 10.13
CA VAL A 33 -5.58 -15.95 11.11
C VAL A 33 -6.67 -16.88 10.58
N PHE A 34 -7.09 -16.72 9.33
CA PHE A 34 -8.11 -17.54 8.70
C PHE A 34 -7.70 -19.01 8.62
N LYS A 35 -6.43 -19.29 8.40
CA LYS A 35 -5.84 -20.65 8.41
C LYS A 35 -5.63 -21.20 9.83
N GLY A 36 -5.69 -20.35 10.85
CA GLY A 36 -5.46 -20.75 12.24
C GLY A 36 -3.97 -20.78 12.65
N ASP A 37 -3.09 -20.13 11.88
CA ASP A 37 -1.65 -20.12 12.14
C ASP A 37 -1.26 -19.13 13.23
N ILE A 38 -2.04 -18.06 13.42
CA ILE A 38 -1.83 -17.01 14.45
C ILE A 38 -3.16 -16.63 15.09
N SER A 39 -3.11 -16.07 16.30
CA SER A 39 -4.31 -15.60 17.00
C SER A 39 -4.87 -14.33 16.34
N LYS A 40 -6.20 -14.23 16.33
CA LYS A 40 -6.88 -13.04 15.77
C LYS A 40 -6.64 -11.79 16.62
N GLU A 41 -6.45 -11.95 17.93
CA GLU A 41 -6.19 -10.87 18.87
C GLU A 41 -4.82 -10.23 18.64
N GLU A 42 -3.77 -11.06 18.47
CA GLU A 42 -2.42 -10.58 18.16
C GLU A 42 -2.38 -9.92 16.78
N ALA A 43 -2.96 -10.59 15.77
CA ALA A 43 -3.00 -10.06 14.40
C ALA A 43 -3.75 -8.72 14.33
N PHE A 44 -4.87 -8.58 15.06
CA PHE A 44 -5.62 -7.33 15.10
C PHE A 44 -4.78 -6.17 15.64
N LEU A 45 -4.04 -6.36 16.73
CA LEU A 45 -3.17 -5.32 17.32
C LEU A 45 -2.07 -4.88 16.35
N GLU A 46 -1.47 -5.83 15.63
CA GLU A 46 -0.44 -5.49 14.64
C GLU A 46 -1.04 -4.79 13.41
N ILE A 47 -2.19 -5.24 12.93
CA ILE A 47 -2.89 -4.61 11.80
C ILE A 47 -3.34 -3.19 12.18
N ASP A 48 -3.85 -2.97 13.39
CA ASP A 48 -4.20 -1.63 13.90
C ASP A 48 -2.98 -0.70 13.94
N THR A 49 -1.82 -1.22 14.31
CA THR A 49 -0.56 -0.46 14.28
C THR A 49 -0.14 -0.10 12.84
N LYS A 50 -0.31 -1.03 11.90
CA LYS A 50 0.03 -0.83 10.48
C LYS A 50 -0.93 0.18 9.82
N GLU A 51 -2.21 0.12 10.15
CA GLU A 51 -3.21 1.07 9.65
C GLU A 51 -2.90 2.49 10.13
N LYS A 52 -2.58 2.70 11.42
CA LYS A 52 -2.17 4.01 11.91
C LYS A 52 -0.93 4.55 11.19
N ALA A 53 0.04 3.69 10.91
CA ALA A 53 1.21 4.09 10.11
C ALA A 53 0.85 4.42 8.66
N ALA A 54 -0.14 3.74 8.08
CA ALA A 54 -0.65 4.01 6.74
C ALA A 54 -1.43 5.34 6.69
N ASP A 55 -2.25 5.66 7.68
CA ASP A 55 -2.94 6.95 7.85
C ASP A 55 -1.96 8.13 7.84
N GLU A 56 -0.80 7.97 8.50
CA GLU A 56 0.26 8.99 8.48
C GLU A 56 0.80 9.18 7.05
N LEU A 57 0.92 8.12 6.25
CA LEU A 57 1.35 8.19 4.85
C LEU A 57 0.31 8.89 3.96
N VAL A 58 -0.99 8.65 4.20
CA VAL A 58 -2.08 9.37 3.52
C VAL A 58 -1.98 10.88 3.83
N SER A 59 -1.88 11.23 5.11
CA SER A 59 -1.74 12.62 5.55
C SER A 59 -0.49 13.29 4.95
N GLU A 60 0.64 12.59 4.93
CA GLU A 60 1.88 13.06 4.31
C GLU A 60 1.70 13.30 2.81
N THR A 61 0.97 12.42 2.10
CA THR A 61 0.68 12.55 0.66
C THR A 61 -0.12 13.83 0.39
N VAL A 62 -1.20 14.06 1.13
CA VAL A 62 -2.04 15.26 0.99
C VAL A 62 -1.23 16.54 1.25
N GLU A 63 -0.42 16.56 2.30
CA GLU A 63 0.42 17.71 2.62
C GLU A 63 1.46 17.99 1.53
N ARG A 64 2.10 16.94 0.99
CA ARG A 64 3.06 17.05 -0.11
C ARG A 64 2.42 17.55 -1.40
N LEU A 65 1.24 17.05 -1.73
CA LEU A 65 0.48 17.52 -2.88
C LEU A 65 0.16 19.01 -2.79
N ARG A 66 -0.17 19.52 -1.60
CA ARG A 66 -0.39 20.97 -1.38
C ARG A 66 0.87 21.82 -1.58
N LYS A 67 2.03 21.29 -1.19
CA LYS A 67 3.33 22.02 -1.20
C LYS A 67 4.14 21.81 -2.49
N THR A 68 3.74 20.89 -3.37
CA THR A 68 4.51 20.54 -4.57
C THR A 68 3.78 20.99 -5.82
N PHE A 69 4.41 21.84 -6.62
CA PHE A 69 3.82 22.34 -7.87
C PHE A 69 3.92 21.31 -9.01
N ILE A 70 5.05 20.61 -9.12
CA ILE A 70 5.29 19.58 -10.14
C ILE A 70 5.28 18.21 -9.46
N THR A 71 4.41 17.31 -9.91
CA THR A 71 4.25 15.95 -9.43
C THR A 71 4.69 14.92 -10.48
N PRO A 72 5.09 13.70 -10.08
CA PRO A 72 5.57 12.68 -11.01
C PRO A 72 4.51 12.13 -11.97
N MET A 73 3.25 12.26 -11.61
CA MET A 73 2.07 11.87 -12.36
C MET A 73 0.93 12.82 -12.00
N ASP A 74 -0.25 12.66 -12.58
CA ASP A 74 -1.39 13.50 -12.25
C ASP A 74 -1.68 13.49 -10.75
N ARG A 75 -2.00 14.67 -10.19
CA ARG A 75 -2.23 14.84 -8.75
C ARG A 75 -3.46 14.06 -8.28
N GLU A 76 -4.49 14.03 -9.12
CA GLU A 76 -5.72 13.29 -8.86
C GLU A 76 -5.46 11.78 -8.84
N ASP A 77 -4.57 11.29 -9.72
CA ASP A 77 -4.19 9.88 -9.75
C ASP A 77 -3.38 9.47 -8.52
N ILE A 78 -2.47 10.34 -8.04
CA ILE A 78 -1.73 10.09 -6.79
C ILE A 78 -2.70 9.99 -5.61
N GLN A 79 -3.64 10.95 -5.52
CA GLN A 79 -4.64 10.96 -4.45
C GLN A 79 -5.52 9.73 -4.52
N LEU A 80 -6.05 9.41 -5.70
CA LEU A 80 -6.90 8.24 -5.89
C LEU A 80 -6.18 6.95 -5.50
N LEU A 81 -4.92 6.81 -5.88
CA LEU A 81 -4.14 5.60 -5.61
C LEU A 81 -3.91 5.40 -4.11
N ILE A 82 -3.51 6.47 -3.39
CA ILE A 82 -3.30 6.37 -1.94
C ILE A 82 -4.61 6.09 -1.19
N ASP A 83 -5.71 6.73 -1.59
CA ASP A 83 -7.03 6.53 -0.98
C ASP A 83 -7.56 5.11 -1.20
N GLN A 84 -7.28 4.49 -2.36
CA GLN A 84 -7.69 3.11 -2.64
C GLN A 84 -6.84 2.09 -1.88
N LEU A 85 -5.55 2.35 -1.69
CA LEU A 85 -4.70 1.53 -0.82
C LEU A 85 -5.17 1.58 0.63
N ASP A 86 -5.49 2.76 1.11
CA ASP A 86 -5.99 3.02 2.44
C ASP A 86 -7.33 2.30 2.69
N THR A 87 -8.30 2.48 1.80
CA THR A 87 -9.58 1.77 1.83
C THR A 87 -9.39 0.25 1.88
N THR A 88 -8.37 -0.27 1.18
CA THR A 88 -8.09 -1.71 1.17
C THR A 88 -7.59 -2.17 2.54
N LEU A 89 -6.70 -1.43 3.18
CA LEU A 89 -6.17 -1.73 4.51
C LEU A 89 -7.25 -1.59 5.58
N ASP A 90 -8.07 -0.55 5.51
CA ASP A 90 -9.23 -0.33 6.38
C ASP A 90 -10.21 -1.50 6.35
N ASN A 91 -10.54 -2.00 5.16
CA ASN A 91 -11.41 -3.18 5.02
C ASN A 91 -10.79 -4.43 5.66
N ILE A 92 -9.48 -4.64 5.54
CA ILE A 92 -8.78 -5.75 6.20
C ILE A 92 -8.86 -5.60 7.73
N LYS A 93 -8.60 -4.40 8.25
CA LYS A 93 -8.72 -4.08 9.68
C LYS A 93 -10.14 -4.29 10.18
N GLU A 94 -11.15 -3.83 9.44
CA GLU A 94 -12.57 -3.99 9.80
C GLU A 94 -12.97 -5.47 9.88
N ILE A 95 -12.48 -6.31 8.96
CA ILE A 95 -12.71 -7.76 9.01
C ILE A 95 -12.12 -8.34 10.30
N MET A 96 -10.89 -7.97 10.63
CA MET A 96 -10.22 -8.46 11.84
C MET A 96 -10.89 -7.98 13.12
N ASP A 97 -11.31 -6.70 13.16
CA ASP A 97 -12.07 -6.14 14.28
C ASP A 97 -13.38 -6.91 14.52
N LYS A 98 -14.14 -7.18 13.47
CA LYS A 98 -15.36 -7.97 13.53
C LYS A 98 -15.11 -9.42 14.00
N MET A 99 -14.00 -10.03 13.58
CA MET A 99 -13.63 -11.38 14.02
C MET A 99 -13.35 -11.42 15.53
N VAL A 100 -12.69 -10.40 16.06
CA VAL A 100 -12.42 -10.27 17.50
C VAL A 100 -13.72 -9.95 18.25
N MET A 101 -14.43 -8.91 17.82
CA MET A 101 -15.64 -8.39 18.46
C MET A 101 -16.74 -9.46 18.59
N TYR A 102 -16.97 -10.22 17.53
CA TYR A 102 -18.02 -11.25 17.51
C TYR A 102 -17.51 -12.64 17.92
N HIS A 103 -16.30 -12.74 18.44
CA HIS A 103 -15.68 -14.00 18.83
C HIS A 103 -15.76 -15.08 17.74
N VAL A 104 -15.59 -14.69 16.48
CA VAL A 104 -15.66 -15.61 15.34
C VAL A 104 -14.65 -16.74 15.53
N GLY A 105 -15.12 -17.97 15.45
CA GLY A 105 -14.28 -19.16 15.49
C GLY A 105 -13.57 -19.40 14.16
N LYS A 106 -13.37 -20.68 13.80
CA LYS A 106 -12.71 -21.04 12.53
C LYS A 106 -13.57 -20.58 11.34
N PRO A 107 -13.00 -19.77 10.41
CA PRO A 107 -13.69 -19.39 9.18
C PRO A 107 -14.02 -20.61 8.30
N SER A 108 -15.01 -20.45 7.43
CA SER A 108 -15.34 -21.49 6.44
C SER A 108 -14.24 -21.65 5.42
N ASP A 109 -14.16 -22.81 4.76
CA ASP A 109 -13.19 -23.06 3.69
C ASP A 109 -13.33 -22.05 2.53
N GLY A 110 -14.57 -21.57 2.29
CA GLY A 110 -14.81 -20.48 1.32
C GLY A 110 -14.16 -19.19 1.72
N ALA A 111 -14.26 -18.79 3.00
CA ALA A 111 -13.63 -17.57 3.52
C ALA A 111 -12.09 -17.69 3.49
N ILE A 112 -11.54 -18.86 3.80
CA ILE A 112 -10.09 -19.11 3.69
C ILE A 112 -9.63 -18.91 2.23
N ARG A 113 -10.31 -19.52 1.26
CA ARG A 113 -9.98 -19.33 -0.17
C ARG A 113 -10.12 -17.88 -0.63
N MET A 114 -11.09 -17.14 -0.13
CA MET A 114 -11.23 -15.71 -0.42
C MET A 114 -10.04 -14.92 0.13
N SER A 115 -9.59 -15.20 1.35
CA SER A 115 -8.41 -14.53 1.92
C SER A 115 -7.14 -14.77 1.11
N GLU A 116 -6.93 -15.98 0.59
CA GLU A 116 -5.82 -16.33 -0.31
C GLU A 116 -5.86 -15.52 -1.62
N ILE A 117 -7.06 -15.30 -2.17
CA ILE A 117 -7.23 -14.48 -3.37
C ILE A 117 -6.92 -13.01 -3.07
N VAL A 118 -7.39 -12.49 -1.94
CA VAL A 118 -7.08 -11.11 -1.49
C VAL A 118 -5.58 -10.91 -1.38
N VAL A 119 -4.86 -11.83 -0.71
CA VAL A 119 -3.39 -11.77 -0.59
C VAL A 119 -2.73 -11.74 -1.97
N LYS A 120 -3.16 -12.58 -2.91
CA LYS A 120 -2.62 -12.57 -4.28
C LYS A 120 -2.86 -11.24 -4.98
N CYS A 121 -4.06 -10.68 -4.88
CA CYS A 121 -4.38 -9.36 -5.48
C CYS A 121 -3.50 -8.25 -4.89
N VAL A 122 -3.44 -8.14 -3.57
CA VAL A 122 -2.65 -7.11 -2.89
C VAL A 122 -1.15 -7.27 -3.17
N LYS A 123 -0.66 -8.51 -3.26
CA LYS A 123 0.73 -8.80 -3.68
C LYS A 123 1.04 -8.26 -5.07
N HIS A 124 0.13 -8.43 -6.02
CA HIS A 124 0.30 -7.88 -7.37
C HIS A 124 0.26 -6.35 -7.38
N ILE A 125 -0.62 -5.74 -6.59
CA ILE A 125 -0.68 -4.28 -6.42
C ILE A 125 0.65 -3.78 -5.84
N ASN A 126 1.14 -4.36 -4.76
CA ASN A 126 2.41 -3.99 -4.13
C ASN A 126 3.58 -4.06 -5.12
N LYS A 127 3.67 -5.13 -5.91
CA LYS A 127 4.69 -5.26 -6.96
C LYS A 127 4.54 -4.20 -8.04
N SER A 128 3.32 -3.93 -8.50
CA SER A 128 3.06 -2.93 -9.55
C SER A 128 3.48 -1.54 -9.11
N ILE A 129 3.18 -1.16 -7.87
CA ILE A 129 3.59 0.12 -7.31
C ILE A 129 5.13 0.22 -7.22
N GLY A 130 5.82 -0.85 -6.80
CA GLY A 130 7.28 -0.91 -6.82
C GLY A 130 7.89 -0.71 -8.22
N TYR A 131 7.25 -1.23 -9.26
CA TYR A 131 7.69 -1.00 -10.65
C TYR A 131 7.46 0.44 -11.12
N MET A 132 6.41 1.12 -10.67
CA MET A 132 6.15 2.52 -11.08
C MET A 132 7.31 3.44 -10.74
N GLY A 133 7.90 3.31 -9.54
CA GLY A 133 9.08 4.07 -9.14
C GLY A 133 10.34 3.75 -9.95
N SER A 134 10.50 2.51 -10.41
CA SER A 134 11.66 2.07 -11.20
C SER A 134 11.57 2.43 -12.68
N LEU A 135 10.37 2.34 -13.29
CA LEU A 135 10.14 2.71 -14.69
C LEU A 135 10.57 4.15 -14.99
N LYS A 136 10.29 5.07 -14.08
CA LYS A 136 10.71 6.47 -14.23
C LYS A 136 12.23 6.65 -14.14
N LYS A 137 12.93 5.83 -13.35
CA LYS A 137 14.41 5.84 -13.30
C LYS A 137 15.02 5.37 -14.62
N ASP A 138 14.40 4.40 -15.27
CA ASP A 138 14.89 3.87 -16.55
C ASP A 138 14.55 4.79 -17.72
N HIS A 139 13.39 5.45 -17.73
CA HIS A 139 13.04 6.48 -18.74
C HIS A 139 14.03 7.64 -18.74
N VAL A 140 14.42 8.16 -17.58
CA VAL A 140 15.40 9.23 -17.45
C VAL A 140 16.79 8.80 -17.96
N LYS A 141 17.14 7.51 -17.81
CA LYS A 141 18.40 6.97 -18.38
C LYS A 141 18.36 6.85 -19.89
N VAL A 142 17.19 6.53 -20.47
CA VAL A 142 17.00 6.43 -21.92
C VAL A 142 17.03 7.81 -22.56
N GLU A 143 16.32 8.80 -22.00
CA GLU A 143 16.36 10.19 -22.50
C GLU A 143 17.77 10.79 -22.43
N GLY A 144 18.52 10.53 -21.36
CA GLY A 144 19.91 10.98 -21.24
C GLY A 144 20.86 10.34 -22.25
N ARG A 145 20.53 9.16 -22.81
CA ARG A 145 21.31 8.51 -23.89
C ARG A 145 20.95 9.00 -25.28
N VAL A 146 19.70 9.40 -25.51
CA VAL A 146 19.23 9.94 -26.79
C VAL A 146 19.79 11.33 -27.04
N HIS A 147 20.11 12.11 -26.04
CA HIS A 147 20.73 13.43 -26.18
C HIS A 147 22.26 13.38 -26.33
N GLN A 148 22.90 12.21 -26.34
CA GLN A 148 24.33 12.03 -26.56
C GLN A 148 24.64 11.47 -27.95
N VAL A 149 23.66 11.37 -28.84
CA VAL A 149 23.79 11.01 -30.25
C VAL A 149 23.41 12.22 -31.09
#